data_37a9d9bd7c0bee3e8063c774af3204d9
#
_entry.id   37a9d9bd7c0bee3e8063c774af3204d9
#
_cell.length_a   1.000
_cell.length_b   1.000
_cell.length_c   1.000
_cell.angle_alpha   90.00
_cell.angle_beta   90.00
_cell.angle_gamma   90.00
#
_symmetry.space_group_name_H-M   'P 1'
#
loop_
_entity.id
_entity.type
_entity.pdbx_description
1 polymer ?
#
loop_
_entity_poly.entity_id
_entity_poly.type
_entity_poly.pdbx_seq_one_letter_code
_entity_poly.pdbx_strand_id
1 'polypeptide(L)'
;MKAKRVVGVLAALLLCICMIMPVNTDAAAQVRVRTVKGGTSSYTGRKSYCYVNGQKRKLTKYPIFKKSGAYMGPVGAILKNSKLKVKATAKGNKLTLTYGPNTVIVRADSRTAVTNGQKSTMGAPVVHGTYTATGKRRWIVPLNSVCTRLGINYKLSKGKIYISGTTQSSSNNTTGSTTTTTTTTTKPSTTSSKDKIKIVIDAGHGGSDSGATGNGMAEKNLTLAIVLAAKRSFDKDSRFQVSYTRTSDTYPSLSQRAKLANNKNADMFLCVHINSASASAHGTETLWSKSRNSATQKKGLTSKTLATAMQSAAVAATGFTNRGLVDRPNLYVLKHTNMPACLIEYGFISNKTESARMKANTSAYGKALYKAVVNLMKKQGKY
;
A
#
# COMPACT_ATOMS: atom_id res chain seq x y z
N MET A 1 -9.64 -75.39 30.29
CA MET A 1 -8.81 -74.32 30.90
C MET A 1 -7.72 -73.94 29.94
N LYS A 2 -7.90 -72.90 29.07
CA LYS A 2 -6.85 -72.19 28.29
C LYS A 2 -7.51 -71.23 27.32
N ALA A 3 -8.21 -70.18 27.83
CA ALA A 3 -8.72 -69.12 26.98
C ALA A 3 -8.82 -67.73 27.66
N LYS A 4 -8.04 -67.50 28.74
CA LYS A 4 -8.11 -66.26 29.54
C LYS A 4 -6.82 -65.46 29.63
N ARG A 5 -5.78 -65.77 28.81
CA ARG A 5 -4.48 -65.06 28.90
C ARG A 5 -4.06 -64.28 27.65
N VAL A 6 -4.87 -64.17 26.59
CA VAL A 6 -4.49 -63.47 25.34
C VAL A 6 -5.14 -62.10 25.25
N VAL A 7 -6.16 -61.76 26.02
CA VAL A 7 -6.87 -60.50 25.98
C VAL A 7 -6.14 -59.36 26.71
N GLY A 8 -5.22 -59.71 27.66
CA GLY A 8 -4.54 -58.70 28.47
C GLY A 8 -3.34 -57.98 27.79
N VAL A 9 -2.77 -58.58 26.75
CA VAL A 9 -1.55 -58.02 26.10
C VAL A 9 -1.89 -57.10 24.93
N LEU A 10 -3.05 -57.27 24.29
CA LEU A 10 -3.47 -56.34 23.23
C LEU A 10 -4.02 -54.99 23.73
N ALA A 11 -4.53 -54.94 24.97
CA ALA A 11 -5.02 -53.70 25.57
C ALA A 11 -3.88 -52.77 26.03
N ALA A 12 -2.73 -53.32 26.39
CA ALA A 12 -1.57 -52.56 26.81
C ALA A 12 -0.77 -51.98 25.63
N LEU A 13 -0.85 -52.57 24.44
CA LEU A 13 -0.19 -52.04 23.25
C LEU A 13 -1.01 -50.93 22.55
N LEU A 14 -2.32 -50.87 22.75
CA LEU A 14 -3.15 -49.78 22.18
C LEU A 14 -3.08 -48.50 23.01
N LEU A 15 -2.67 -48.55 24.29
CA LEU A 15 -2.49 -47.33 25.12
C LEU A 15 -1.15 -46.63 24.92
N CYS A 16 -0.15 -47.28 24.32
CA CYS A 16 1.17 -46.69 24.06
C CYS A 16 1.25 -45.98 22.71
N ILE A 17 0.30 -46.17 21.80
CA ILE A 17 0.32 -45.51 20.46
C ILE A 17 -0.40 -44.14 20.50
N CYS A 18 -1.16 -43.83 21.54
CA CYS A 18 -1.83 -42.54 21.71
C CYS A 18 -0.96 -41.42 22.33
N MET A 19 0.31 -41.68 22.64
CA MET A 19 1.19 -40.67 23.29
C MET A 19 2.33 -40.15 22.42
N ILE A 20 2.30 -40.39 21.10
CA ILE A 20 3.22 -39.73 20.19
C ILE A 20 2.40 -39.14 19.01
N MET A 21 1.37 -38.40 19.36
CA MET A 21 0.94 -37.32 18.48
C MET A 21 1.97 -36.18 18.68
N PRO A 22 2.59 -35.64 17.65
CA PRO A 22 3.36 -34.41 17.84
C PRO A 22 2.37 -33.39 18.40
N VAL A 23 2.58 -33.02 19.65
CA VAL A 23 1.92 -31.82 20.20
C VAL A 23 2.27 -30.71 19.24
N ASN A 24 1.28 -30.31 18.48
CA ASN A 24 1.37 -29.19 17.58
C ASN A 24 1.62 -27.94 18.46
N THR A 25 2.89 -27.68 18.75
CA THR A 25 3.38 -26.59 19.60
C THR A 25 3.20 -25.21 18.96
N ASP A 26 2.21 -25.07 18.09
CA ASP A 26 1.68 -23.81 17.62
C ASP A 26 0.34 -23.42 18.28
N ALA A 27 0.21 -23.71 19.56
CA ALA A 27 -0.64 -22.89 20.40
C ALA A 27 0.03 -21.51 20.42
N ALA A 28 -0.34 -20.65 19.46
CA ALA A 28 0.22 -19.33 19.24
C ALA A 28 0.25 -18.60 20.59
N ALA A 29 1.45 -18.46 21.18
CA ALA A 29 1.61 -17.94 22.53
C ALA A 29 0.86 -16.61 22.62
N GLN A 30 -0.19 -16.56 23.42
CA GLN A 30 -1.06 -15.40 23.53
C GLN A 30 -0.31 -14.22 24.14
N VAL A 31 -0.61 -13.02 23.66
CA VAL A 31 -0.12 -11.79 24.25
C VAL A 31 -1.23 -11.19 25.10
N ARG A 32 -0.99 -11.08 26.41
CA ARG A 32 -1.96 -10.49 27.35
C ARG A 32 -1.64 -9.02 27.58
N VAL A 33 -2.66 -8.17 27.41
CA VAL A 33 -2.55 -6.72 27.62
C VAL A 33 -3.73 -6.26 28.47
N ARG A 34 -3.43 -5.60 29.61
CA ARG A 34 -4.44 -4.92 30.42
C ARG A 34 -4.71 -3.54 29.85
N THR A 35 -5.96 -3.27 29.50
CA THR A 35 -6.39 -1.96 28.97
C THR A 35 -6.61 -0.96 30.11
N VAL A 36 -6.72 0.33 29.79
CA VAL A 36 -6.98 1.40 30.77
C VAL A 36 -8.32 1.21 31.48
N LYS A 37 -9.30 0.59 30.84
CA LYS A 37 -10.62 0.26 31.39
C LYS A 37 -10.61 -0.94 32.37
N GLY A 38 -9.43 -1.46 32.70
CA GLY A 38 -9.27 -2.47 33.76
C GLY A 38 -9.29 -3.91 33.30
N GLY A 39 -9.81 -4.25 32.13
CA GLY A 39 -9.87 -5.61 31.59
C GLY A 39 -8.55 -6.09 31.00
N THR A 40 -8.23 -7.39 31.20
CA THR A 40 -7.10 -8.03 30.49
C THR A 40 -7.63 -8.75 29.26
N SER A 41 -7.10 -8.40 28.09
CA SER A 41 -7.42 -9.07 26.83
C SER A 41 -6.25 -9.96 26.39
N SER A 42 -6.57 -11.12 25.88
CA SER A 42 -5.62 -12.05 25.26
C SER A 42 -5.69 -11.93 23.73
N TYR A 43 -4.53 -11.88 23.10
CA TYR A 43 -4.42 -11.69 21.65
C TYR A 43 -3.53 -12.77 21.03
N THR A 44 -3.88 -13.20 19.82
CA THR A 44 -3.16 -14.20 19.02
C THR A 44 -2.17 -13.56 18.05
N GLY A 45 -1.50 -14.39 17.24
CA GLY A 45 -0.61 -13.90 16.19
C GLY A 45 0.66 -13.24 16.70
N ARG A 46 1.18 -13.72 17.84
CA ARG A 46 2.42 -13.22 18.46
C ARG A 46 3.59 -13.22 17.50
N LYS A 47 4.28 -12.07 17.38
CA LYS A 47 5.57 -11.97 16.71
C LYS A 47 6.58 -11.32 17.64
N SER A 48 7.65 -12.04 17.93
CA SER A 48 8.70 -11.61 18.86
C SER A 48 9.77 -10.74 18.19
N TYR A 49 9.61 -10.43 16.90
CA TYR A 49 10.50 -9.54 16.16
C TYR A 49 9.83 -8.96 14.92
N CYS A 50 10.39 -7.87 14.42
CA CYS A 50 10.15 -7.31 13.10
C CYS A 50 11.48 -6.79 12.51
N TYR A 51 11.45 -6.36 11.28
CA TYR A 51 12.61 -5.71 10.63
C TYR A 51 12.32 -4.21 10.48
N VAL A 52 13.27 -3.37 10.91
CA VAL A 52 13.16 -1.91 10.76
C VAL A 52 14.43 -1.43 10.04
N ASN A 53 14.26 -0.82 8.86
CA ASN A 53 15.36 -0.45 7.97
C ASN A 53 16.35 -1.60 7.73
N GLY A 54 15.81 -2.79 7.43
CA GLY A 54 16.57 -4.02 7.20
C GLY A 54 17.07 -4.72 8.47
N GLN A 55 17.12 -4.06 9.61
CA GLN A 55 17.65 -4.61 10.86
C GLN A 55 16.58 -5.34 11.67
N LYS A 56 16.90 -6.55 12.15
CA LYS A 56 16.02 -7.33 13.02
C LYS A 56 15.90 -6.68 14.40
N ARG A 57 14.66 -6.35 14.78
CA ARG A 57 14.31 -5.80 16.11
C ARG A 57 13.69 -6.88 16.95
N LYS A 58 14.36 -7.30 18.03
CA LYS A 58 13.82 -8.22 19.02
C LYS A 58 12.72 -7.53 19.85
N LEU A 59 11.57 -8.17 19.99
CA LEU A 59 10.37 -7.67 20.67
C LEU A 59 9.85 -8.68 21.70
N THR A 60 10.73 -9.50 22.26
CA THR A 60 10.36 -10.56 23.22
C THR A 60 9.60 -10.05 24.44
N LYS A 61 10.00 -8.87 24.95
CA LYS A 61 9.33 -8.20 26.11
C LYS A 61 8.01 -7.51 25.72
N TYR A 62 7.86 -7.09 24.47
CA TYR A 62 6.69 -6.35 23.94
C TYR A 62 6.31 -6.86 22.57
N PRO A 63 5.83 -8.10 22.46
CA PRO A 63 5.56 -8.72 21.17
C PRO A 63 4.45 -7.99 20.40
N ILE A 64 4.51 -8.09 19.07
CA ILE A 64 3.42 -7.73 18.17
C ILE A 64 2.34 -8.82 18.27
N PHE A 65 1.07 -8.42 18.15
CA PHE A 65 -0.07 -9.35 18.15
C PHE A 65 -1.14 -8.92 17.13
N LYS A 66 -2.13 -9.77 16.86
CA LYS A 66 -3.27 -9.42 16.00
C LYS A 66 -4.46 -8.92 16.84
N LYS A 67 -5.10 -7.83 16.38
CA LYS A 67 -6.39 -7.32 16.86
C LYS A 67 -7.21 -6.84 15.68
N SER A 68 -8.44 -7.30 15.53
CA SER A 68 -9.31 -6.96 14.39
C SER A 68 -8.60 -7.10 13.04
N GLY A 69 -7.86 -8.19 12.82
CA GLY A 69 -7.11 -8.46 11.59
C GLY A 69 -5.79 -7.67 11.44
N ALA A 70 -5.56 -6.62 12.21
CA ALA A 70 -4.35 -5.80 12.12
C ALA A 70 -3.24 -6.28 13.06
N TYR A 71 -1.98 -6.19 12.62
CA TYR A 71 -0.84 -6.36 13.50
C TYR A 71 -0.61 -5.10 14.34
N MET A 72 -0.74 -5.27 15.65
CA MET A 72 -0.58 -4.23 16.66
C MET A 72 0.84 -4.25 17.22
N GLY A 73 1.50 -3.10 17.27
CA GLY A 73 2.87 -3.03 17.78
C GLY A 73 3.14 -1.83 18.67
N PRO A 74 4.07 -1.95 19.64
CA PRO A 74 4.42 -0.89 20.58
C PRO A 74 5.23 0.22 19.89
N VAL A 75 4.71 1.44 19.96
CA VAL A 75 5.30 2.63 19.31
C VAL A 75 6.75 2.85 19.75
N GLY A 76 7.02 2.80 21.07
CA GLY A 76 8.35 3.05 21.60
C GLY A 76 9.42 2.07 21.10
N ALA A 77 9.08 0.78 20.99
CA ALA A 77 10.03 -0.25 20.58
C ALA A 77 10.25 -0.34 19.06
N ILE A 78 9.24 0.05 18.28
CA ILE A 78 9.26 -0.15 16.81
C ILE A 78 9.50 1.17 16.08
N LEU A 79 8.80 2.24 16.43
CA LEU A 79 8.81 3.50 15.68
C LEU A 79 9.73 4.55 16.31
N LYS A 80 9.58 4.84 17.62
CA LYS A 80 10.33 5.89 18.30
C LYS A 80 11.82 5.56 18.46
N ASN A 81 12.12 4.37 18.96
CA ASN A 81 13.51 3.93 19.28
C ASN A 81 14.17 3.20 18.10
N SER A 82 13.79 3.53 16.87
CA SER A 82 14.35 3.00 15.66
C SER A 82 15.10 4.09 14.88
N LYS A 83 15.96 3.67 13.95
CA LYS A 83 16.60 4.60 13.01
C LYS A 83 15.61 5.32 12.07
N LEU A 84 14.29 5.10 12.24
CA LEU A 84 13.24 5.81 11.50
C LEU A 84 13.10 7.27 11.90
N LYS A 85 13.61 7.69 13.06
CA LYS A 85 13.48 9.08 13.57
C LYS A 85 12.03 9.55 13.76
N VAL A 86 11.09 8.63 14.05
CA VAL A 86 9.70 9.02 14.38
C VAL A 86 9.68 9.71 15.73
N LYS A 87 9.21 10.96 15.77
CA LYS A 87 8.93 11.68 17.02
C LYS A 87 7.58 11.21 17.57
N ALA A 88 7.48 10.91 18.86
CA ALA A 88 6.26 10.46 19.52
C ALA A 88 6.05 11.22 20.83
N THR A 89 4.95 11.93 20.93
CA THR A 89 4.56 12.71 22.12
C THR A 89 3.17 12.26 22.57
N ALA A 90 3.04 11.95 23.87
CA ALA A 90 1.76 11.55 24.45
C ALA A 90 1.31 12.59 25.49
N LYS A 91 0.03 12.97 25.45
CA LYS A 91 -0.62 13.82 26.46
C LYS A 91 -2.01 13.27 26.76
N GLY A 92 -2.22 12.80 27.99
CA GLY A 92 -3.47 12.11 28.38
C GLY A 92 -3.74 10.88 27.50
N ASN A 93 -4.92 10.83 26.91
CA ASN A 93 -5.34 9.74 26.01
C ASN A 93 -4.98 9.98 24.53
N LYS A 94 -4.15 10.98 24.24
CA LYS A 94 -3.74 11.37 22.88
C LYS A 94 -2.26 11.05 22.66
N LEU A 95 -1.96 10.42 21.53
CA LEU A 95 -0.62 10.18 21.01
C LEU A 95 -0.45 10.92 19.69
N THR A 96 0.59 11.72 19.58
CA THR A 96 1.01 12.40 18.36
C THR A 96 2.29 11.76 17.85
N LEU A 97 2.31 11.36 16.60
CA LEU A 97 3.45 10.77 15.90
C LEU A 97 3.80 11.67 14.72
N THR A 98 5.09 11.98 14.56
CA THR A 98 5.57 12.80 13.44
C THR A 98 6.75 12.12 12.77
N TYR A 99 6.72 12.07 11.43
CA TYR A 99 7.79 11.57 10.59
C TYR A 99 7.86 12.38 9.29
N GLY A 100 8.97 13.07 9.07
CA GLY A 100 9.06 14.06 8.00
C GLY A 100 7.92 15.09 8.09
N PRO A 101 7.23 15.38 6.99
CA PRO A 101 6.13 16.36 6.98
C PRO A 101 4.81 15.79 7.56
N ASN A 102 4.74 14.49 7.87
CA ASN A 102 3.50 13.85 8.27
C ASN A 102 3.33 13.80 9.78
N THR A 103 2.17 14.25 10.24
CA THR A 103 1.74 14.13 11.64
C THR A 103 0.49 13.29 11.75
N VAL A 104 0.53 12.28 12.62
CA VAL A 104 -0.59 11.38 12.90
C VAL A 104 -0.98 11.50 14.37
N ILE A 105 -2.20 11.88 14.63
CA ILE A 105 -2.79 11.97 15.97
C ILE A 105 -3.77 10.82 16.14
N VAL A 106 -3.59 10.04 17.20
CA VAL A 106 -4.49 8.94 17.58
C VAL A 106 -4.87 9.05 19.06
N ARG A 107 -5.99 8.43 19.43
CA ARG A 107 -6.45 8.36 20.82
C ARG A 107 -6.57 6.90 21.24
N ALA A 108 -6.37 6.64 22.54
CA ALA A 108 -6.60 5.32 23.10
C ALA A 108 -8.06 4.88 22.86
N ASP A 109 -8.24 3.59 22.59
CA ASP A 109 -9.49 2.90 22.32
C ASP A 109 -10.27 3.41 21.09
N SER A 110 -9.64 4.25 20.25
CA SER A 110 -10.23 4.81 19.04
C SER A 110 -9.65 4.17 17.77
N ARG A 111 -10.50 3.97 16.77
CA ARG A 111 -10.09 3.67 15.39
C ARG A 111 -9.84 4.93 14.56
N THR A 112 -10.16 6.11 15.08
CA THR A 112 -9.97 7.37 14.35
C THR A 112 -8.53 7.83 14.48
N ALA A 113 -7.91 8.14 13.34
CA ALA A 113 -6.66 8.87 13.25
C ALA A 113 -6.89 10.21 12.56
N VAL A 114 -6.18 11.25 13.01
CA VAL A 114 -6.10 12.53 12.31
C VAL A 114 -4.70 12.61 11.71
N THR A 115 -4.61 12.67 10.38
CA THR A 115 -3.34 12.77 9.64
C THR A 115 -3.29 14.11 8.94
N ASN A 116 -2.36 14.98 9.32
CA ASN A 116 -2.22 16.32 8.75
C ASN A 116 -3.58 17.08 8.73
N GLY A 117 -4.33 17.03 9.84
CA GLY A 117 -5.65 17.65 9.98
C GLY A 117 -6.85 16.80 9.48
N GLN A 118 -6.63 15.77 8.69
CA GLN A 118 -7.71 14.94 8.09
C GLN A 118 -8.04 13.71 8.94
N LYS A 119 -9.32 13.52 9.29
CA LYS A 119 -9.81 12.33 10.00
C LYS A 119 -9.93 11.14 9.07
N SER A 120 -9.54 9.96 9.55
CA SER A 120 -9.71 8.69 8.84
C SER A 120 -9.79 7.50 9.80
N THR A 121 -10.36 6.37 9.35
CA THR A 121 -10.50 5.16 10.16
C THR A 121 -9.31 4.24 9.98
N MET A 122 -8.82 3.63 11.07
CA MET A 122 -7.77 2.61 11.09
C MET A 122 -8.35 1.20 11.13
N GLY A 123 -7.58 0.20 10.72
CA GLY A 123 -7.96 -1.21 10.73
C GLY A 123 -8.28 -1.79 12.12
N ALA A 124 -7.71 -1.20 13.18
CA ALA A 124 -7.99 -1.57 14.57
C ALA A 124 -7.91 -0.35 15.50
N PRO A 125 -8.57 -0.37 16.66
CA PRO A 125 -8.43 0.69 17.66
C PRO A 125 -7.04 0.68 18.27
N VAL A 126 -6.53 1.86 18.62
CA VAL A 126 -5.27 2.02 19.37
C VAL A 126 -5.46 1.46 20.78
N VAL A 127 -4.43 0.83 21.30
CA VAL A 127 -4.40 0.33 22.69
C VAL A 127 -3.35 1.11 23.48
N HIS A 128 -3.75 1.75 24.58
CA HIS A 128 -2.82 2.24 25.58
C HIS A 128 -2.92 1.31 26.78
N GLY A 129 -2.09 0.27 26.79
CA GLY A 129 -2.24 -0.83 27.74
C GLY A 129 -0.93 -1.37 28.30
N THR A 130 -1.06 -2.17 29.37
CA THR A 130 0.06 -2.77 30.08
C THR A 130 0.26 -4.21 29.60
N TYR A 131 1.44 -4.50 29.05
CA TYR A 131 1.83 -5.90 28.78
C TYR A 131 1.98 -6.62 30.12
N THR A 132 1.16 -7.64 30.37
CA THR A 132 1.15 -8.35 31.65
C THR A 132 2.48 -9.02 31.96
N ALA A 133 3.17 -9.53 30.94
CA ALA A 133 4.50 -10.15 31.10
C ALA A 133 5.60 -9.21 31.61
N THR A 134 5.41 -7.87 31.52
CA THR A 134 6.43 -6.90 31.93
C THR A 134 5.92 -5.86 32.92
N GLY A 135 4.62 -5.81 33.19
CA GLY A 135 3.99 -4.77 34.01
C GLY A 135 4.06 -3.37 33.41
N LYS A 136 4.61 -3.19 32.19
CA LYS A 136 4.86 -1.86 31.63
C LYS A 136 3.80 -1.44 30.60
N ARG A 137 3.24 -0.25 30.80
CA ARG A 137 2.27 0.37 29.89
C ARG A 137 2.94 0.87 28.62
N ARG A 138 2.27 0.65 27.46
CA ARG A 138 2.74 1.07 26.13
C ARG A 138 1.59 1.57 25.27
N TRP A 139 1.90 2.52 24.39
CA TRP A 139 1.06 2.83 23.24
C TRP A 139 1.29 1.78 22.17
N ILE A 140 0.21 1.11 21.77
CA ILE A 140 0.21 -0.02 20.84
C ILE A 140 -0.74 0.36 19.70
N VAL A 141 -0.21 0.42 18.50
CA VAL A 141 -0.93 0.94 17.33
C VAL A 141 -1.03 -0.11 16.22
N PRO A 142 -2.05 -0.05 15.37
CA PRO A 142 -2.11 -0.87 14.15
C PRO A 142 -1.00 -0.42 13.20
N LEU A 143 0.07 -1.23 13.12
CA LEU A 143 1.34 -0.86 12.48
C LEU A 143 1.17 -0.43 11.03
N ASN A 144 0.44 -1.21 10.22
CA ASN A 144 0.20 -0.85 8.82
C ASN A 144 -0.50 0.50 8.72
N SER A 145 -1.62 0.68 9.44
CA SER A 145 -2.42 1.91 9.40
C SER A 145 -1.62 3.16 9.78
N VAL A 146 -0.76 3.05 10.80
CA VAL A 146 0.04 4.18 11.29
C VAL A 146 1.26 4.42 10.41
N CYS A 147 1.97 3.38 9.99
CA CYS A 147 3.12 3.52 9.08
C CYS A 147 2.71 4.18 7.76
N THR A 148 1.63 3.72 7.13
CA THR A 148 1.10 4.31 5.89
C THR A 148 0.80 5.80 6.04
N ARG A 149 0.15 6.20 7.16
CA ARG A 149 -0.20 7.60 7.43
C ARG A 149 1.01 8.50 7.70
N LEU A 150 2.07 7.93 8.24
CA LEU A 150 3.35 8.61 8.43
C LEU A 150 4.20 8.66 7.15
N GLY A 151 3.81 7.97 6.08
CA GLY A 151 4.64 7.83 4.88
C GLY A 151 5.81 6.86 5.08
N ILE A 152 5.66 5.92 6.01
CA ILE A 152 6.64 4.86 6.30
C ILE A 152 6.19 3.58 5.58
N ASN A 153 7.11 2.90 4.91
CA ASN A 153 6.82 1.65 4.23
C ASN A 153 6.55 0.52 5.25
N TYR A 154 5.43 -0.16 5.09
CA TYR A 154 5.07 -1.36 5.83
C TYR A 154 4.85 -2.52 4.88
N LYS A 155 5.53 -3.65 5.10
CA LYS A 155 5.37 -4.87 4.30
C LYS A 155 5.24 -6.08 5.22
N LEU A 156 4.22 -6.91 4.95
CA LEU A 156 4.11 -8.25 5.52
C LEU A 156 4.49 -9.24 4.42
N SER A 157 5.56 -10.01 4.61
CA SER A 157 6.06 -10.97 3.63
C SER A 157 6.55 -12.24 4.33
N LYS A 158 6.10 -13.41 3.85
CA LYS A 158 6.43 -14.72 4.44
C LYS A 158 6.28 -14.72 5.97
N GLY A 159 5.16 -14.15 6.46
CA GLY A 159 4.87 -14.04 7.89
C GLY A 159 5.74 -13.05 8.69
N LYS A 160 6.69 -12.35 8.08
CA LYS A 160 7.58 -11.37 8.72
C LYS A 160 7.13 -9.93 8.42
N ILE A 161 7.27 -9.03 9.40
CA ILE A 161 6.92 -7.62 9.27
C ILE A 161 8.19 -6.81 8.99
N TYR A 162 8.15 -6.02 7.92
CA TYR A 162 9.21 -5.11 7.48
C TYR A 162 8.69 -3.68 7.52
N ILE A 163 9.44 -2.78 8.13
CA ILE A 163 9.14 -1.36 8.25
C ILE A 163 10.40 -0.59 7.83
N SER A 164 10.29 0.33 6.88
CA SER A 164 11.42 1.14 6.44
C SER A 164 11.02 2.59 6.19
N GLY A 165 11.89 3.49 6.57
CA GLY A 165 11.75 4.90 6.24
C GLY A 165 11.82 5.10 4.72
N THR A 166 11.14 6.15 4.24
CA THR A 166 11.41 6.70 2.92
C THR A 166 12.69 7.54 3.05
N THR A 167 13.71 7.26 2.24
CA THR A 167 14.90 8.12 2.16
C THR A 167 14.46 9.49 1.64
N GLN A 168 14.39 10.47 2.53
CA GLN A 168 14.35 11.87 2.12
C GLN A 168 15.79 12.25 1.76
N SER A 169 16.06 12.57 0.50
CA SER A 169 17.22 13.36 0.13
C SER A 169 17.04 14.73 0.78
N SER A 170 17.80 14.98 1.83
CA SER A 170 17.92 16.31 2.43
C SER A 170 18.72 17.17 1.46
N SER A 171 18.06 18.02 0.70
CA SER A 171 18.72 19.17 0.11
C SER A 171 18.92 20.19 1.23
N ASN A 172 20.07 20.15 1.89
CA ASN A 172 20.54 21.25 2.71
C ASN A 172 21.03 22.36 1.76
N ASN A 173 20.23 23.40 1.58
CA ASN A 173 20.75 24.70 1.21
C ASN A 173 21.41 25.29 2.46
N THR A 174 22.72 25.28 2.48
CA THR A 174 23.50 26.18 3.34
C THR A 174 24.19 27.18 2.43
N THR A 175 23.74 28.40 2.51
CA THR A 175 24.38 29.59 1.96
C THR A 175 25.69 29.83 2.72
N GLY A 176 26.78 29.93 2.02
CA GLY A 176 28.06 30.33 2.60
C GLY A 176 29.06 30.62 1.47
N SER A 177 29.27 31.89 1.25
CA SER A 177 30.21 32.52 0.31
C SER A 177 31.65 32.17 0.66
N THR A 178 32.53 31.93 -0.31
CA THR A 178 33.72 32.74 -0.59
C THR A 178 34.62 32.06 -1.64
N THR A 179 34.95 32.84 -2.61
CA THR A 179 35.89 32.84 -3.74
C THR A 179 37.19 32.02 -3.54
N THR A 180 37.63 31.26 -4.53
CA THR A 180 38.95 31.41 -5.17
C THR A 180 39.04 30.64 -6.49
N THR A 181 39.47 31.34 -7.52
CA THR A 181 39.71 30.97 -8.91
C THR A 181 40.88 29.97 -9.04
N THR A 182 40.72 28.91 -9.82
CA THR A 182 41.83 28.37 -10.61
C THR A 182 41.26 27.67 -11.86
N THR A 183 41.66 28.18 -12.98
CA THR A 183 41.32 27.75 -14.34
C THR A 183 42.08 26.49 -14.69
N THR A 184 41.38 25.42 -15.07
CA THR A 184 41.94 24.37 -15.91
C THR A 184 40.87 23.88 -16.87
N THR A 185 41.08 24.15 -18.13
CA THR A 185 40.25 23.76 -19.28
C THR A 185 40.36 22.25 -19.49
N THR A 186 39.25 21.53 -19.29
CA THR A 186 39.00 20.24 -19.93
C THR A 186 37.57 20.20 -20.43
N LYS A 187 37.45 19.89 -21.73
CA LYS A 187 36.28 19.78 -22.56
C LYS A 187 35.15 19.00 -21.89
N PRO A 188 33.90 19.51 -21.83
CA PRO A 188 32.78 18.74 -21.26
C PRO A 188 32.33 17.65 -22.23
N SER A 189 32.47 16.43 -21.81
CA SER A 189 31.69 15.31 -22.36
C SER A 189 30.24 15.48 -21.90
N THR A 190 29.38 15.94 -22.79
CA THR A 190 27.94 16.10 -22.55
C THR A 190 27.25 14.73 -22.57
N THR A 191 27.23 14.03 -21.47
CA THR A 191 26.19 13.03 -21.20
C THR A 191 25.07 13.72 -20.45
N SER A 192 24.12 14.28 -21.22
CA SER A 192 22.84 14.78 -20.69
C SER A 192 22.14 13.62 -19.96
N SER A 193 22.13 13.63 -18.62
CA SER A 193 21.29 12.77 -17.84
C SER A 193 19.83 13.22 -18.05
N LYS A 194 19.14 12.58 -19.03
CA LYS A 194 17.71 12.87 -19.26
C LYS A 194 16.95 12.62 -17.94
N ASP A 195 16.23 13.62 -17.48
CA ASP A 195 15.40 13.55 -16.28
C ASP A 195 14.41 12.38 -16.38
N LYS A 196 14.39 11.52 -15.35
CA LYS A 196 13.42 10.41 -15.29
C LYS A 196 11.99 10.91 -15.34
N ILE A 197 11.15 10.21 -16.09
CA ILE A 197 9.72 10.50 -16.14
C ILE A 197 9.08 10.03 -14.83
N LYS A 198 8.46 10.95 -14.10
CA LYS A 198 7.82 10.71 -12.81
C LYS A 198 6.36 10.34 -13.00
N ILE A 199 5.97 9.15 -12.55
CA ILE A 199 4.62 8.62 -12.70
C ILE A 199 4.04 8.28 -11.34
N VAL A 200 2.76 8.60 -11.13
CA VAL A 200 1.99 8.00 -10.04
C VAL A 200 0.92 7.10 -10.62
N ILE A 201 0.94 5.84 -10.21
CA ILE A 201 -0.07 4.84 -10.59
C ILE A 201 -0.92 4.53 -9.35
N ASP A 202 -2.22 4.69 -9.53
CA ASP A 202 -3.23 4.48 -8.50
C ASP A 202 -3.99 3.18 -8.75
N ALA A 203 -3.96 2.27 -7.77
CA ALA A 203 -4.88 1.14 -7.73
C ALA A 203 -6.14 1.57 -7.00
N GLY A 204 -7.24 1.71 -7.70
CA GLY A 204 -8.52 2.14 -7.14
C GLY A 204 -8.95 1.32 -5.94
N HIS A 205 -9.71 1.93 -5.01
CA HIS A 205 -10.23 1.30 -3.79
C HIS A 205 -9.13 0.70 -2.89
N GLY A 206 -9.48 -0.28 -2.05
CA GLY A 206 -8.54 -1.02 -1.20
C GLY A 206 -8.91 -1.01 0.29
N GLY A 207 -8.40 -1.97 1.05
CA GLY A 207 -8.67 -2.10 2.48
C GLY A 207 -10.15 -2.26 2.78
N SER A 208 -10.73 -1.29 3.49
CA SER A 208 -12.17 -1.27 3.84
C SER A 208 -13.10 -0.91 2.68
N ASP A 209 -12.57 -0.36 1.60
CA ASP A 209 -13.32 -0.04 0.40
C ASP A 209 -13.12 -1.15 -0.64
N SER A 210 -14.15 -1.97 -0.85
CA SER A 210 -14.12 -3.07 -1.83
C SER A 210 -14.15 -2.56 -3.27
N GLY A 211 -14.61 -1.34 -3.50
CA GLY A 211 -15.11 -0.93 -4.81
C GLY A 211 -16.33 -1.73 -5.20
N ALA A 212 -16.62 -1.78 -6.46
CA ALA A 212 -17.69 -2.61 -7.00
C ALA A 212 -17.43 -4.10 -6.71
N THR A 213 -18.52 -4.85 -6.49
CA THR A 213 -18.47 -6.31 -6.29
C THR A 213 -19.40 -6.99 -7.29
N GLY A 214 -18.98 -8.10 -7.83
CA GLY A 214 -19.76 -8.87 -8.80
C GLY A 214 -19.07 -10.18 -9.16
N ASN A 215 -19.84 -11.19 -9.50
CA ASN A 215 -19.35 -12.50 -9.96
C ASN A 215 -18.26 -13.11 -9.03
N GLY A 216 -18.44 -12.97 -7.71
CA GLY A 216 -17.51 -13.49 -6.70
C GLY A 216 -16.18 -12.71 -6.58
N MET A 217 -16.10 -11.51 -7.13
CA MET A 217 -14.90 -10.66 -7.12
C MET A 217 -15.18 -9.29 -6.48
N ALA A 218 -14.12 -8.64 -6.04
CA ALA A 218 -14.12 -7.25 -5.61
C ALA A 218 -13.13 -6.45 -6.47
N GLU A 219 -13.56 -5.29 -6.92
CA GLU A 219 -12.78 -4.39 -7.78
C GLU A 219 -11.38 -4.11 -7.21
N LYS A 220 -11.28 -3.85 -5.91
CA LYS A 220 -10.00 -3.59 -5.24
C LYS A 220 -8.93 -4.65 -5.49
N ASN A 221 -9.32 -5.91 -5.67
CA ASN A 221 -8.38 -7.01 -5.89
C ASN A 221 -7.88 -7.01 -7.35
N LEU A 222 -8.77 -6.74 -8.30
CA LEU A 222 -8.42 -6.66 -9.72
C LEU A 222 -7.52 -5.44 -10.00
N THR A 223 -7.89 -4.28 -9.48
CA THR A 223 -7.08 -3.05 -9.65
C THR A 223 -5.68 -3.19 -9.06
N LEU A 224 -5.57 -3.80 -7.86
CA LEU A 224 -4.27 -4.10 -7.27
C LEU A 224 -3.45 -5.08 -8.12
N ALA A 225 -4.07 -6.14 -8.62
CA ALA A 225 -3.37 -7.14 -9.43
C ALA A 225 -2.83 -6.54 -10.74
N ILE A 226 -3.61 -5.70 -11.43
CA ILE A 226 -3.20 -4.99 -12.64
C ILE A 226 -2.02 -4.05 -12.33
N VAL A 227 -2.13 -3.23 -11.29
CA VAL A 227 -1.07 -2.28 -10.90
C VAL A 227 0.21 -3.01 -10.48
N LEU A 228 0.13 -4.11 -9.74
CA LEU A 228 1.30 -4.92 -9.40
C LEU A 228 1.95 -5.58 -10.61
N ALA A 229 1.16 -5.93 -11.64
CA ALA A 229 1.70 -6.42 -12.90
C ALA A 229 2.43 -5.32 -13.68
N ALA A 230 1.86 -4.10 -13.76
CA ALA A 230 2.54 -2.94 -14.33
C ALA A 230 3.83 -2.61 -13.58
N LYS A 231 3.78 -2.63 -12.24
CA LYS A 231 4.93 -2.38 -11.38
C LYS A 231 6.13 -3.27 -11.72
N ARG A 232 5.93 -4.56 -11.98
CA ARG A 232 7.02 -5.48 -12.35
C ARG A 232 7.77 -5.07 -13.62
N SER A 233 7.09 -4.38 -14.55
CA SER A 233 7.69 -3.86 -15.79
C SER A 233 8.37 -2.51 -15.56
N PHE A 234 7.71 -1.60 -14.87
CA PHE A 234 8.27 -0.28 -14.56
C PHE A 234 9.51 -0.33 -13.67
N ASP A 235 9.53 -1.24 -12.67
CA ASP A 235 10.68 -1.37 -11.75
C ASP A 235 11.98 -1.82 -12.46
N LYS A 236 11.87 -2.37 -13.66
CA LYS A 236 13.00 -2.79 -14.50
C LYS A 236 13.45 -1.69 -15.48
N ASP A 237 12.72 -0.59 -15.58
CA ASP A 237 12.97 0.46 -16.56
C ASP A 237 13.47 1.74 -15.87
N SER A 238 14.77 1.98 -15.97
CA SER A 238 15.44 3.11 -15.31
C SER A 238 15.01 4.48 -15.80
N ARG A 239 14.32 4.58 -16.94
CA ARG A 239 13.80 5.82 -17.52
C ARG A 239 12.64 6.41 -16.69
N PHE A 240 11.99 5.57 -15.87
CA PHE A 240 10.85 5.96 -15.06
C PHE A 240 11.18 6.02 -13.57
N GLN A 241 10.54 6.97 -12.90
CA GLN A 241 10.45 7.01 -11.45
C GLN A 241 8.97 6.88 -11.07
N VAL A 242 8.56 5.67 -10.68
CA VAL A 242 7.15 5.38 -10.42
C VAL A 242 6.86 5.30 -8.93
N SER A 243 5.79 5.97 -8.51
CA SER A 243 5.20 5.85 -7.18
C SER A 243 3.81 5.24 -7.28
N TYR A 244 3.43 4.43 -6.30
CA TYR A 244 2.15 3.73 -6.28
C TYR A 244 1.35 4.21 -5.07
N THR A 245 0.04 4.46 -5.23
CA THR A 245 -0.82 4.85 -4.11
C THR A 245 -0.97 3.73 -3.10
N ARG A 246 -0.97 2.48 -3.58
CA ARG A 246 -0.91 1.26 -2.78
C ARG A 246 -0.28 0.10 -3.55
N THR A 247 0.39 -0.77 -2.84
CA THR A 247 0.95 -2.04 -3.35
C THR A 247 0.53 -3.24 -2.51
N SER A 248 -0.49 -3.05 -1.68
CA SER A 248 -1.14 -4.06 -0.85
C SER A 248 -2.61 -3.69 -0.64
N ASP A 249 -3.38 -4.55 0.02
CA ASP A 249 -4.79 -4.25 0.34
C ASP A 249 -4.89 -3.22 1.47
N THR A 250 -4.65 -1.94 1.14
CA THR A 250 -4.77 -0.77 2.01
C THR A 250 -5.68 0.26 1.37
N TYR A 251 -6.28 1.13 2.18
CA TYR A 251 -7.18 2.19 1.71
C TYR A 251 -6.51 3.58 1.80
N PRO A 252 -5.88 4.09 0.73
CA PRO A 252 -5.58 5.51 0.62
C PRO A 252 -6.87 6.27 0.28
N SER A 253 -7.15 7.35 1.02
CA SER A 253 -8.28 8.23 0.68
C SER A 253 -8.05 8.94 -0.66
N LEU A 254 -9.12 9.43 -1.30
CA LEU A 254 -9.02 10.18 -2.57
C LEU A 254 -8.04 11.36 -2.45
N SER A 255 -8.05 12.06 -1.31
CA SER A 255 -7.11 13.15 -1.03
C SER A 255 -5.65 12.67 -0.95
N GLN A 256 -5.40 11.51 -0.34
CA GLN A 256 -4.05 10.95 -0.26
C GLN A 256 -3.51 10.53 -1.63
N ARG A 257 -4.37 10.00 -2.52
CA ARG A 257 -4.01 9.65 -3.89
C ARG A 257 -3.55 10.88 -4.68
N ALA A 258 -4.38 11.94 -4.72
CA ALA A 258 -4.05 13.18 -5.40
C ALA A 258 -2.83 13.88 -4.77
N LYS A 259 -2.74 13.96 -3.44
CA LYS A 259 -1.60 14.54 -2.74
C LYS A 259 -0.28 13.79 -3.02
N LEU A 260 -0.31 12.46 -3.14
CA LEU A 260 0.88 11.70 -3.52
C LEU A 260 1.39 12.15 -4.89
N ALA A 261 0.51 12.25 -5.87
CA ALA A 261 0.87 12.68 -7.23
C ALA A 261 1.44 14.10 -7.23
N ASN A 262 0.79 15.04 -6.55
CA ASN A 262 1.23 16.43 -6.46
C ASN A 262 2.57 16.56 -5.73
N ASN A 263 2.74 15.89 -4.57
CA ASN A 263 3.98 15.92 -3.78
C ASN A 263 5.17 15.25 -4.51
N LYS A 264 4.91 14.28 -5.37
CA LYS A 264 5.94 13.67 -6.23
C LYS A 264 6.27 14.52 -7.44
N ASN A 265 5.54 15.63 -7.64
CA ASN A 265 5.63 16.43 -8.86
C ASN A 265 5.59 15.55 -10.11
N ALA A 266 4.62 14.61 -10.13
CA ALA A 266 4.53 13.61 -11.18
C ALA A 266 4.29 14.26 -12.55
N ASP A 267 4.76 13.61 -13.59
CA ASP A 267 4.54 14.04 -14.97
C ASP A 267 3.19 13.52 -15.51
N MET A 268 2.68 12.43 -14.91
CA MET A 268 1.34 11.88 -15.17
C MET A 268 0.80 11.11 -13.99
N PHE A 269 -0.54 11.05 -13.89
CA PHE A 269 -1.29 10.25 -12.93
C PHE A 269 -2.20 9.25 -13.67
N LEU A 270 -2.05 7.98 -13.37
CA LEU A 270 -2.81 6.88 -13.97
C LEU A 270 -3.60 6.16 -12.89
N CYS A 271 -4.93 6.17 -12.97
CA CYS A 271 -5.80 5.49 -12.04
C CYS A 271 -6.43 4.26 -12.71
N VAL A 272 -6.36 3.12 -12.04
CA VAL A 272 -6.88 1.82 -12.52
C VAL A 272 -8.13 1.46 -11.76
N HIS A 273 -9.23 1.23 -12.47
CA HIS A 273 -10.55 0.89 -11.97
C HIS A 273 -11.22 -0.22 -12.79
N ILE A 274 -12.31 -0.74 -12.27
CA ILE A 274 -13.21 -1.69 -12.92
C ILE A 274 -14.64 -1.21 -12.72
N ASN A 275 -15.32 -0.94 -13.79
CA ASN A 275 -16.68 -0.41 -13.82
C ASN A 275 -17.73 -1.40 -13.30
N SER A 276 -18.92 -0.89 -12.99
CA SER A 276 -20.08 -1.69 -12.62
C SER A 276 -21.37 -0.99 -13.04
N ALA A 277 -22.31 -1.75 -13.62
CA ALA A 277 -23.65 -1.30 -13.97
C ALA A 277 -24.59 -2.52 -14.05
N SER A 278 -25.55 -2.57 -15.00
CA SER A 278 -26.33 -3.78 -15.27
C SER A 278 -25.44 -4.96 -15.72
N ALA A 279 -25.93 -6.18 -15.59
CA ALA A 279 -25.19 -7.38 -16.02
C ALA A 279 -24.89 -7.41 -17.53
N SER A 280 -25.67 -6.69 -18.33
CA SER A 280 -25.48 -6.54 -19.78
C SER A 280 -24.49 -5.43 -20.15
N ALA A 281 -24.17 -4.52 -19.24
CA ALA A 281 -23.18 -3.46 -19.46
C ALA A 281 -21.81 -4.07 -19.71
N HIS A 282 -21.08 -3.57 -20.71
CA HIS A 282 -19.80 -4.11 -21.13
C HIS A 282 -18.92 -3.04 -21.81
N GLY A 283 -17.62 -3.31 -21.89
CA GLY A 283 -16.65 -2.49 -22.62
C GLY A 283 -15.67 -1.75 -21.74
N THR A 284 -14.67 -1.18 -22.36
CA THR A 284 -13.58 -0.41 -21.75
C THR A 284 -13.77 1.08 -22.00
N GLU A 285 -13.62 1.93 -20.98
CA GLU A 285 -13.67 3.38 -21.11
C GLU A 285 -12.56 4.04 -20.29
N THR A 286 -12.15 5.24 -20.69
CA THR A 286 -11.17 6.02 -19.95
C THR A 286 -11.73 7.39 -19.61
N LEU A 287 -11.76 7.69 -18.32
CA LEU A 287 -12.28 8.92 -17.77
C LEU A 287 -11.16 9.96 -17.67
N TRP A 288 -11.46 11.19 -18.02
CA TRP A 288 -10.55 12.32 -17.96
C TRP A 288 -11.30 13.61 -17.60
N SER A 289 -10.64 14.72 -17.47
CA SER A 289 -11.30 16.01 -17.21
C SER A 289 -10.98 17.02 -18.33
N LYS A 290 -12.01 17.36 -19.11
CA LYS A 290 -11.89 18.37 -20.17
C LYS A 290 -11.54 19.75 -19.60
N SER A 291 -12.18 20.14 -18.50
CA SER A 291 -11.96 21.43 -17.84
C SER A 291 -10.55 21.59 -17.26
N ARG A 292 -9.84 20.48 -16.98
CA ARG A 292 -8.47 20.49 -16.44
C ARG A 292 -7.39 20.26 -17.49
N ASN A 293 -7.78 20.01 -18.75
CA ASN A 293 -6.85 19.54 -19.79
C ASN A 293 -5.67 20.50 -20.03
N SER A 294 -5.93 21.79 -20.19
CA SER A 294 -4.89 22.80 -20.39
C SER A 294 -4.16 23.16 -19.08
N ALA A 295 -4.91 23.28 -17.97
CA ALA A 295 -4.36 23.65 -16.68
C ALA A 295 -3.38 22.61 -16.09
N THR A 296 -3.47 21.34 -16.53
CA THR A 296 -2.61 20.25 -16.05
C THR A 296 -1.56 19.81 -17.08
N GLN A 297 -1.42 20.53 -18.20
CA GLN A 297 -0.43 20.19 -19.21
C GLN A 297 0.98 20.18 -18.62
N LYS A 298 1.75 19.13 -18.90
CA LYS A 298 3.11 18.99 -18.42
C LYS A 298 3.99 18.24 -19.42
N LYS A 299 5.16 18.77 -19.70
CA LYS A 299 6.14 18.19 -20.65
C LYS A 299 5.52 17.84 -22.02
N GLY A 300 4.61 18.68 -22.52
CA GLY A 300 3.93 18.48 -23.80
C GLY A 300 2.78 17.45 -23.77
N LEU A 301 2.48 16.87 -22.61
CA LEU A 301 1.40 15.90 -22.41
C LEU A 301 0.17 16.61 -21.85
N THR A 302 -1.02 16.27 -22.36
CA THR A 302 -2.31 16.70 -21.81
C THR A 302 -3.08 15.50 -21.26
N SER A 303 -4.10 15.76 -20.42
CA SER A 303 -4.98 14.68 -19.91
C SER A 303 -5.69 13.94 -21.04
N LYS A 304 -6.10 14.64 -22.12
CA LYS A 304 -6.73 14.03 -23.29
C LYS A 304 -5.77 13.11 -24.03
N THR A 305 -4.55 13.55 -24.30
CA THR A 305 -3.52 12.74 -24.99
C THR A 305 -3.18 11.50 -24.18
N LEU A 306 -3.03 11.65 -22.86
CA LEU A 306 -2.80 10.54 -21.93
C LEU A 306 -3.97 9.55 -21.97
N ALA A 307 -5.20 10.03 -21.80
CA ALA A 307 -6.41 9.20 -21.79
C ALA A 307 -6.59 8.46 -23.12
N THR A 308 -6.34 9.10 -24.26
CA THR A 308 -6.41 8.47 -25.59
C THR A 308 -5.43 7.31 -25.70
N ALA A 309 -4.18 7.50 -25.26
CA ALA A 309 -3.18 6.44 -25.33
C ALA A 309 -3.53 5.25 -24.41
N MET A 310 -4.04 5.55 -23.19
CA MET A 310 -4.45 4.50 -22.24
C MET A 310 -5.70 3.76 -22.72
N GLN A 311 -6.68 4.47 -23.29
CA GLN A 311 -7.89 3.85 -23.87
C GLN A 311 -7.54 2.87 -24.99
N SER A 312 -6.74 3.30 -25.96
CA SER A 312 -6.33 2.43 -27.07
C SER A 312 -5.62 1.17 -26.58
N ALA A 313 -4.72 1.30 -25.61
CA ALA A 313 -3.99 0.18 -25.06
C ALA A 313 -4.87 -0.76 -24.21
N ALA A 314 -5.80 -0.20 -23.44
CA ALA A 314 -6.71 -0.98 -22.62
C ALA A 314 -7.68 -1.78 -23.49
N VAL A 315 -8.26 -1.17 -24.53
CA VAL A 315 -9.11 -1.85 -25.51
C VAL A 315 -8.36 -2.98 -26.24
N ALA A 316 -7.15 -2.70 -26.70
CA ALA A 316 -6.31 -3.73 -27.35
C ALA A 316 -5.97 -4.90 -26.41
N ALA A 317 -5.76 -4.62 -25.12
CA ALA A 317 -5.42 -5.66 -24.14
C ALA A 317 -6.64 -6.47 -23.68
N THR A 318 -7.79 -5.82 -23.53
CA THR A 318 -9.02 -6.48 -23.07
C THR A 318 -9.75 -7.19 -24.21
N GLY A 319 -9.69 -6.64 -25.43
CA GLY A 319 -10.53 -7.03 -26.54
C GLY A 319 -12.02 -6.77 -26.28
N PHE A 320 -12.35 -5.85 -25.36
CA PHE A 320 -13.71 -5.45 -25.06
C PHE A 320 -14.16 -4.30 -25.95
N THR A 321 -15.46 -4.05 -25.98
CA THR A 321 -16.05 -2.93 -26.71
C THR A 321 -15.40 -1.62 -26.32
N ASN A 322 -14.99 -0.83 -27.30
CA ASN A 322 -14.43 0.50 -27.06
C ASN A 322 -15.54 1.51 -26.77
N ARG A 323 -15.63 1.97 -25.52
CA ARG A 323 -16.61 2.98 -25.10
C ARG A 323 -16.05 4.40 -25.19
N GLY A 324 -14.77 4.54 -25.53
CA GLY A 324 -14.12 5.85 -25.74
C GLY A 324 -13.72 6.57 -24.47
N LEU A 325 -13.58 7.89 -24.62
CA LEU A 325 -13.21 8.82 -23.55
C LEU A 325 -14.44 9.47 -22.93
N VAL A 326 -14.55 9.46 -21.60
CA VAL A 326 -15.68 10.02 -20.86
C VAL A 326 -15.20 11.22 -20.03
N ASP A 327 -15.83 12.39 -20.21
CA ASP A 327 -15.52 13.58 -19.40
C ASP A 327 -16.13 13.44 -18.00
N ARG A 328 -15.29 13.54 -16.98
CA ARG A 328 -15.62 13.44 -15.56
C ARG A 328 -14.93 14.52 -14.74
N PRO A 329 -15.27 15.80 -14.90
CA PRO A 329 -14.58 16.92 -14.29
C PRO A 329 -14.64 16.94 -12.77
N ASN A 330 -15.66 16.28 -12.18
CA ASN A 330 -15.90 16.24 -10.74
C ASN A 330 -15.27 15.03 -10.03
N LEU A 331 -14.65 14.08 -10.75
CA LEU A 331 -13.92 13.00 -10.12
C LEU A 331 -12.74 13.55 -9.32
N TYR A 332 -12.70 13.22 -8.02
CA TYR A 332 -11.77 13.83 -7.08
C TYR A 332 -10.31 13.76 -7.57
N VAL A 333 -9.85 12.59 -7.96
CA VAL A 333 -8.45 12.39 -8.38
C VAL A 333 -8.11 13.10 -9.70
N LEU A 334 -9.08 13.30 -10.59
CA LEU A 334 -8.90 14.07 -11.83
C LEU A 334 -8.95 15.57 -11.57
N LYS A 335 -9.76 16.01 -10.60
CA LYS A 335 -9.95 17.42 -10.23
C LYS A 335 -8.78 17.99 -9.43
N HIS A 336 -8.16 17.18 -8.55
CA HIS A 336 -7.18 17.65 -7.56
C HIS A 336 -5.74 17.24 -7.85
N THR A 337 -5.45 16.64 -9.00
CA THR A 337 -4.09 16.40 -9.49
C THR A 337 -3.62 17.55 -10.36
N ASN A 338 -2.32 17.91 -10.27
CA ASN A 338 -1.72 19.06 -10.93
C ASN A 338 -0.92 18.67 -12.19
N MET A 339 -1.15 17.49 -12.72
CA MET A 339 -0.51 16.94 -13.93
C MET A 339 -1.56 16.23 -14.78
N PRO A 340 -1.24 15.88 -16.05
CA PRO A 340 -2.09 15.05 -16.89
C PRO A 340 -2.55 13.81 -16.12
N ALA A 341 -3.87 13.58 -16.10
CA ALA A 341 -4.49 12.51 -15.33
C ALA A 341 -5.60 11.82 -16.10
N CYS A 342 -5.70 10.50 -15.97
CA CYS A 342 -6.83 9.71 -16.43
C CYS A 342 -7.14 8.55 -15.48
N LEU A 343 -8.38 8.03 -15.57
CA LEU A 343 -8.88 6.86 -14.87
C LEU A 343 -9.38 5.85 -15.91
N ILE A 344 -8.83 4.64 -15.86
CA ILE A 344 -9.09 3.58 -16.83
C ILE A 344 -10.05 2.58 -16.20
N GLU A 345 -11.23 2.42 -16.78
CA GLU A 345 -12.19 1.37 -16.47
C GLU A 345 -11.98 0.21 -17.46
N TYR A 346 -11.30 -0.84 -16.99
CA TYR A 346 -10.91 -1.95 -17.87
C TYR A 346 -12.07 -2.80 -18.40
N GLY A 347 -13.22 -2.77 -17.73
CA GLY A 347 -14.43 -3.52 -18.08
C GLY A 347 -15.43 -3.48 -16.94
N PHE A 348 -16.52 -4.23 -17.02
CA PHE A 348 -17.58 -4.25 -16.02
C PHE A 348 -17.51 -5.50 -15.15
N ILE A 349 -17.34 -5.33 -13.83
CA ILE A 349 -17.33 -6.46 -12.89
C ILE A 349 -18.70 -7.13 -12.78
N SER A 350 -19.79 -6.40 -13.09
CA SER A 350 -21.15 -6.88 -13.15
C SER A 350 -21.40 -7.82 -14.35
N ASN A 351 -20.61 -7.72 -15.41
CA ASN A 351 -20.69 -8.59 -16.58
C ASN A 351 -19.90 -9.87 -16.33
N LYS A 352 -20.59 -11.04 -16.42
CA LYS A 352 -20.00 -12.36 -16.12
C LYS A 352 -18.82 -12.72 -17.03
N THR A 353 -18.93 -12.41 -18.31
CA THR A 353 -17.87 -12.71 -19.29
C THR A 353 -16.67 -11.82 -19.09
N GLU A 354 -16.87 -10.50 -18.97
CA GLU A 354 -15.75 -9.55 -18.76
C GLU A 354 -15.06 -9.78 -17.43
N SER A 355 -15.82 -10.01 -16.35
CA SER A 355 -15.26 -10.25 -15.04
C SER A 355 -14.37 -11.51 -14.99
N ALA A 356 -14.79 -12.60 -15.63
CA ALA A 356 -13.99 -13.82 -15.76
C ALA A 356 -12.69 -13.57 -16.56
N ARG A 357 -12.79 -12.87 -17.70
CA ARG A 357 -11.63 -12.49 -18.53
C ARG A 357 -10.69 -11.54 -17.80
N MET A 358 -11.20 -10.57 -17.07
CA MET A 358 -10.37 -9.64 -16.25
C MET A 358 -9.60 -10.40 -15.17
N LYS A 359 -10.25 -11.33 -14.46
CA LYS A 359 -9.58 -12.17 -13.45
C LYS A 359 -8.41 -12.97 -14.04
N ALA A 360 -8.59 -13.54 -15.19
CA ALA A 360 -7.57 -14.36 -15.86
C ALA A 360 -6.41 -13.54 -16.44
N ASN A 361 -6.63 -12.27 -16.81
CA ASN A 361 -5.70 -11.49 -17.63
C ASN A 361 -5.10 -10.24 -16.97
N THR A 362 -5.20 -10.08 -15.64
CA THR A 362 -4.64 -8.92 -14.94
C THR A 362 -3.15 -8.66 -15.24
N SER A 363 -2.38 -9.73 -15.48
CA SER A 363 -0.96 -9.63 -15.85
C SER A 363 -0.77 -8.99 -17.23
N ALA A 364 -1.58 -9.38 -18.20
CA ALA A 364 -1.56 -8.82 -19.56
C ALA A 364 -1.93 -7.33 -19.54
N TYR A 365 -2.96 -6.97 -18.78
CA TYR A 365 -3.41 -5.57 -18.64
C TYR A 365 -2.35 -4.68 -18.01
N GLY A 366 -1.69 -5.14 -16.95
CA GLY A 366 -0.59 -4.39 -16.34
C GLY A 366 0.60 -4.22 -17.29
N LYS A 367 0.96 -5.23 -18.07
CA LYS A 367 2.00 -5.12 -19.10
C LYS A 367 1.59 -4.15 -20.22
N ALA A 368 0.31 -4.15 -20.61
CA ALA A 368 -0.21 -3.22 -21.62
C ALA A 368 -0.16 -1.77 -21.14
N LEU A 369 -0.51 -1.50 -19.87
CA LEU A 369 -0.38 -0.19 -19.26
C LEU A 369 1.06 0.34 -19.33
N TYR A 370 2.05 -0.49 -18.98
CA TYR A 370 3.46 -0.14 -19.11
C TYR A 370 3.84 0.17 -20.57
N LYS A 371 3.49 -0.72 -21.52
CA LYS A 371 3.80 -0.52 -22.94
C LYS A 371 3.17 0.75 -23.49
N ALA A 372 1.93 1.07 -23.06
CA ALA A 372 1.23 2.29 -23.47
C ALA A 372 1.98 3.55 -23.07
N VAL A 373 2.49 3.58 -21.82
CA VAL A 373 3.30 4.70 -21.34
C VAL A 373 4.60 4.80 -22.11
N VAL A 374 5.31 3.70 -22.34
CA VAL A 374 6.55 3.69 -23.14
C VAL A 374 6.31 4.24 -24.54
N ASN A 375 5.28 3.77 -25.23
CA ASN A 375 4.95 4.21 -26.59
C ASN A 375 4.53 5.68 -26.63
N LEU A 376 3.75 6.14 -25.64
CA LEU A 376 3.35 7.53 -25.51
C LEU A 376 4.58 8.44 -25.34
N MET A 377 5.51 8.06 -24.47
CA MET A 377 6.72 8.85 -24.23
C MET A 377 7.66 8.85 -25.44
N LYS A 378 7.80 7.74 -26.17
CA LYS A 378 8.53 7.70 -27.44
C LYS A 378 7.90 8.66 -28.46
N LYS A 379 6.58 8.63 -28.61
CA LYS A 379 5.85 9.52 -29.53
C LYS A 379 6.03 11.01 -29.18
N GLN A 380 6.26 11.31 -27.89
CA GLN A 380 6.52 12.66 -27.40
C GLN A 380 8.02 13.06 -27.50
N GLY A 381 8.88 12.24 -28.07
CA GLY A 381 10.32 12.52 -28.20
C GLY A 381 11.05 12.59 -26.85
N LYS A 382 10.56 11.89 -25.83
CA LYS A 382 11.11 11.94 -24.47
C LYS A 382 12.14 10.84 -24.18
N TYR A 383 12.49 10.02 -25.15
CA TYR A 383 13.52 8.98 -25.09
C TYR A 383 14.56 9.16 -26.17
#